data_c5ff8569e3a67d338cbb30973e7c568e
#
_entry.id   c5ff8569e3a67d338cbb30973e7c568e
#
_cell.length_a   1.000
_cell.length_b   1.000
_cell.length_c   1.000
_cell.angle_alpha   90.00
_cell.angle_beta   90.00
_cell.angle_gamma   90.00
#
_symmetry.space_group_name_H-M   'P 1'
#
loop_
_entity.id
_entity.type
_entity.pdbx_description
1 polymer ?
#
loop_
_entity_poly.entity_id
_entity_poly.type
_entity_poly.pdbx_seq_one_letter_code
_entity_poly.pdbx_strand_id
1 'polypeptide(L)'
;MARYSATCEYVQDGDTFRTAMQTWIRLARYDAPEEGKPNYANAKQLLSSLILNKEIEYEEVGTSHGRKVAEVWQGGKNINDAMIQSGY
;
A
#
# COMPACT_ATOMS: atom_id res chain seq x y z
N MET A 1 -6.43 -3.90 -18.16
CA MET A 1 -6.45 -2.74 -17.30
C MET A 1 -5.07 -2.14 -17.20
N ALA A 2 -5.00 -0.83 -16.98
CA ALA A 2 -3.74 -0.12 -17.05
C ALA A 2 -3.03 -0.12 -15.71
N ARG A 3 -1.71 -0.30 -15.75
CA ARG A 3 -0.85 -0.04 -14.59
C ARG A 3 -0.25 1.34 -14.75
N TYR A 4 -0.15 2.03 -13.63
CA TYR A 4 0.48 3.34 -13.57
C TYR A 4 1.70 3.28 -12.68
N SER A 5 2.73 4.05 -13.01
CA SER A 5 3.93 4.16 -12.17
C SER A 5 3.81 5.38 -11.29
N ALA A 6 4.28 5.26 -10.05
CA ALA A 6 4.30 6.37 -9.10
C ALA A 6 5.38 6.09 -8.06
N THR A 7 5.78 7.13 -7.33
CA THR A 7 6.71 6.98 -6.22
C THR A 7 5.94 7.11 -4.91
N CYS A 8 6.14 6.17 -3.99
CA CYS A 8 5.54 6.27 -2.67
C CYS A 8 6.30 7.31 -1.85
N GLU A 9 5.59 8.34 -1.40
CA GLU A 9 6.18 9.44 -0.65
C GLU A 9 5.94 9.31 0.85
N TYR A 10 4.84 8.66 1.25
CA TYR A 10 4.42 8.61 2.64
C TYR A 10 3.58 7.37 2.90
N VAL A 11 3.86 6.66 3.99
CA VAL A 11 3.07 5.50 4.41
C VAL A 11 2.30 5.89 5.66
N GLN A 12 0.95 5.85 5.58
CA GLN A 12 0.09 6.21 6.70
C GLN A 12 -0.06 5.05 7.67
N ASP A 13 -0.29 3.85 7.15
CA ASP A 13 -0.40 2.63 7.93
C ASP A 13 -0.12 1.44 7.02
N GLY A 14 -0.39 0.22 7.49
CA GLY A 14 -0.01 -0.99 6.75
C GLY A 14 -0.76 -1.24 5.45
N ASP A 15 -1.85 -0.50 5.18
CA ASP A 15 -2.62 -0.70 3.95
C ASP A 15 -2.86 0.60 3.17
N THR A 16 -2.31 1.74 3.61
CA THR A 16 -2.59 3.03 2.96
C THR A 16 -1.32 3.85 2.84
N PHE A 17 -1.09 4.40 1.65
CA PHE A 17 0.07 5.25 1.39
C PHE A 17 -0.30 6.35 0.40
N ARG A 18 0.58 7.33 0.28
CA ARG A 18 0.39 8.46 -0.63
C ARG A 18 1.57 8.54 -1.59
N THR A 19 1.26 8.81 -2.86
CA THR A 19 2.30 9.00 -3.89
C THR A 19 2.80 10.44 -3.90
N ALA A 20 3.92 10.67 -4.58
CA ALA A 20 4.48 12.00 -4.77
C ALA A 20 3.53 12.94 -5.52
N MET A 21 2.60 12.39 -6.29
CA MET A 21 1.56 13.17 -6.99
C MET A 21 0.34 13.41 -6.11
N GLN A 22 0.45 13.16 -4.80
CA GLN A 22 -0.61 13.38 -3.81
C GLN A 22 -1.81 12.45 -3.96
N THR A 23 -1.63 11.28 -4.57
CA THR A 23 -2.68 10.29 -4.71
C THR A 23 -2.65 9.34 -3.52
N TRP A 24 -3.78 9.21 -2.83
CA TRP A 24 -3.92 8.24 -1.75
C TRP A 24 -4.32 6.89 -2.31
N ILE A 25 -3.60 5.85 -1.92
CA ILE A 25 -3.82 4.49 -2.40
C ILE A 25 -3.97 3.55 -1.21
N ARG A 26 -5.02 2.73 -1.25
CA ARG A 26 -5.27 1.69 -0.27
C ARG A 26 -5.08 0.34 -0.95
N LEU A 27 -4.33 -0.56 -0.30
CA LEU A 27 -4.12 -1.90 -0.84
C LEU A 27 -5.42 -2.69 -0.91
N ALA A 28 -5.70 -3.27 -2.07
CA ALA A 28 -6.83 -4.18 -2.23
C ALA A 28 -6.58 -5.49 -1.49
N ARG A 29 -7.63 -6.15 -1.05
CA ARG A 29 -7.59 -7.50 -0.47
C ARG A 29 -6.88 -7.62 0.88
N TYR A 30 -6.43 -6.52 1.46
CA TYR A 30 -5.69 -6.55 2.72
C TYR A 30 -6.17 -5.43 3.64
N ASP A 31 -6.50 -5.79 4.89
CA ASP A 31 -6.87 -4.84 5.93
C ASP A 31 -5.79 -4.85 7.00
N ALA A 32 -5.03 -3.77 7.11
CA ALA A 32 -4.01 -3.65 8.14
C ALA A 32 -4.66 -3.36 9.49
N PRO A 33 -3.98 -3.71 10.60
CA PRO A 33 -4.42 -3.30 11.92
C PRO A 33 -4.54 -1.77 12.00
N GLU A 34 -5.59 -1.31 12.67
CA GLU A 34 -5.79 0.12 12.91
C GLU A 34 -4.88 0.60 14.03
N GLU A 35 -4.66 1.91 14.07
CA GLU A 35 -3.85 2.54 15.12
C GLU A 35 -4.40 2.14 16.50
N GLY A 36 -3.49 1.75 17.40
CA GLY A 36 -3.85 1.29 18.73
C GLY A 36 -4.10 -0.20 18.84
N LYS A 37 -4.12 -0.92 17.71
CA LYS A 37 -4.32 -2.36 17.70
C LYS A 37 -2.99 -3.09 17.63
N PRO A 38 -2.93 -4.37 18.09
CA PRO A 38 -1.72 -5.17 17.95
C PRO A 38 -1.25 -5.22 16.50
N ASN A 39 0.07 -5.18 16.30
CA ASN A 39 0.73 -5.26 15.00
C ASN A 39 0.53 -4.04 14.10
N TYR A 40 -0.09 -2.95 14.60
CA TYR A 40 -0.21 -1.74 13.79
C TYR A 40 1.16 -1.24 13.33
N ALA A 41 2.08 -1.06 14.27
CA ALA A 41 3.41 -0.56 13.96
C ALA A 41 4.18 -1.53 13.07
N ASN A 42 4.02 -2.84 13.30
CA ASN A 42 4.70 -3.87 12.51
C ASN A 42 4.24 -3.84 11.05
N ALA A 43 2.93 -3.75 10.81
CA ALA A 43 2.40 -3.70 9.46
C ALA A 43 2.85 -2.42 8.73
N LYS A 44 2.76 -1.28 9.40
CA LYS A 44 3.19 0.00 8.84
C LYS A 44 4.68 -0.04 8.49
N GLN A 45 5.51 -0.58 9.38
CA GLN A 45 6.95 -0.66 9.16
C GLN A 45 7.28 -1.59 8.00
N LEU A 46 6.57 -2.72 7.90
CA LEU A 46 6.79 -3.65 6.79
C LEU A 46 6.45 -2.98 5.47
N LEU A 47 5.29 -2.36 5.35
CA LEU A 47 4.93 -1.68 4.11
C LEU A 47 5.95 -0.60 3.77
N SER A 48 6.36 0.20 4.76
CA SER A 48 7.38 1.23 4.54
C SER A 48 8.67 0.64 3.99
N SER A 49 9.12 -0.50 4.53
CA SER A 49 10.35 -1.12 4.08
C SER A 49 10.24 -1.62 2.64
N LEU A 50 9.03 -1.95 2.20
CA LEU A 50 8.80 -2.49 0.86
C LEU A 50 8.68 -1.40 -0.20
N ILE A 51 8.07 -0.25 0.12
CA ILE A 51 7.70 0.73 -0.92
C ILE A 51 8.10 2.18 -0.65
N LEU A 52 8.43 2.57 0.59
CA LEU A 52 8.67 3.98 0.90
C LEU A 52 9.86 4.51 0.10
N ASN A 53 9.67 5.65 -0.57
CA ASN A 53 10.66 6.30 -1.41
C ASN A 53 11.07 5.46 -2.61
N LYS A 54 10.25 4.48 -2.99
CA LYS A 54 10.52 3.63 -4.15
C LYS A 54 9.46 3.84 -5.21
N GLU A 55 9.84 3.58 -6.46
CA GLU A 55 8.88 3.57 -7.56
C GLU A 55 8.05 2.31 -7.46
N ILE A 56 6.73 2.47 -7.54
CA ILE A 56 5.77 1.36 -7.55
C ILE A 56 4.93 1.44 -8.81
N GLU A 57 4.29 0.34 -9.13
CA GLU A 57 3.24 0.31 -10.15
C GLU A 57 1.93 -0.05 -9.44
N TYR A 58 0.82 0.50 -9.93
CA TYR A 58 -0.47 0.16 -9.36
C TYR A 58 -1.54 0.07 -10.43
N GLU A 59 -2.55 -0.77 -10.16
CA GLU A 59 -3.74 -0.93 -10.98
C GLU A 59 -4.94 -0.67 -10.10
N GLU A 60 -5.71 0.36 -10.43
CA GLU A 60 -6.89 0.72 -9.65
C GLU A 60 -7.99 -0.32 -9.87
N VAL A 61 -8.55 -0.84 -8.78
CA VAL A 61 -9.64 -1.82 -8.82
C VAL A 61 -10.91 -1.30 -8.16
N GLY A 62 -10.86 -0.12 -7.54
CA GLY A 62 -12.02 0.49 -6.90
C GLY A 62 -11.65 1.78 -6.21
N THR A 63 -12.60 2.32 -5.44
CA THR A 63 -12.38 3.50 -4.62
C THR A 63 -12.98 3.28 -3.24
N SER A 64 -12.43 3.94 -2.23
CA SER A 64 -12.93 3.88 -0.87
C SER A 64 -12.52 5.13 -0.13
N HIS A 65 -13.51 5.92 0.33
CA HIS A 65 -13.30 7.11 1.17
C HIS A 65 -12.26 8.07 0.56
N GLY A 66 -12.36 8.33 -0.74
CA GLY A 66 -11.47 9.26 -1.43
C GLY A 66 -10.11 8.67 -1.79
N ARG A 67 -9.90 7.38 -1.54
CA ARG A 67 -8.65 6.68 -1.89
C ARG A 67 -8.89 5.75 -3.06
N LYS A 68 -7.86 5.57 -3.89
CA LYS A 68 -7.89 4.52 -4.91
C LYS A 68 -7.58 3.19 -4.23
N VAL A 69 -8.41 2.18 -4.45
CA VAL A 69 -8.13 0.82 -4.00
C VAL A 69 -7.42 0.13 -5.15
N ALA A 70 -6.25 -0.45 -4.89
CA ALA A 70 -5.41 -0.90 -5.99
C ALA A 70 -4.58 -2.13 -5.64
N GLU A 71 -4.21 -2.87 -6.69
CA GLU A 71 -3.12 -3.84 -6.65
C GLU A 71 -1.84 -3.07 -6.88
N VAL A 72 -0.79 -3.40 -6.12
CA VAL A 72 0.47 -2.63 -6.12
C VAL A 72 1.65 -3.58 -6.30
N TRP A 73 2.61 -3.17 -7.12
CA TRP A 73 3.85 -3.93 -7.36
C TRP A 73 5.05 -3.05 -7.13
N GLN A 74 6.12 -3.63 -6.64
CA GLN A 74 7.41 -2.98 -6.52
C GLN A 74 8.49 -3.98 -6.95
N GLY A 75 9.26 -3.63 -7.97
CA GLY A 75 10.30 -4.52 -8.48
C GLY A 75 9.76 -5.85 -8.96
N GLY A 76 8.54 -5.87 -9.51
CA GLY A 76 7.89 -7.09 -9.97
C GLY A 76 7.19 -7.90 -8.89
N LYS A 77 7.29 -7.48 -7.63
CA LYS A 77 6.69 -8.20 -6.50
C LYS A 77 5.34 -7.57 -6.16
N ASN A 78 4.28 -8.39 -6.04
CA ASN A 78 2.97 -7.91 -5.62
C ASN A 78 2.99 -7.60 -4.12
N ILE A 79 2.78 -6.33 -3.79
CA ILE A 79 2.86 -5.86 -2.42
C ILE A 79 1.64 -6.28 -1.60
N ASN A 80 0.46 -6.35 -2.23
CA ASN A 80 -0.75 -6.82 -1.55
C ASN A 80 -0.54 -8.23 -1.02
N ASP A 81 0.00 -9.11 -1.85
CA ASP A 81 0.28 -10.49 -1.44
C ASP A 81 1.32 -10.53 -0.32
N ALA A 82 2.35 -9.70 -0.41
CA ALA A 82 3.39 -9.66 0.63
C ALA A 82 2.79 -9.29 1.98
N MET A 83 1.89 -8.31 2.01
CA MET A 83 1.25 -7.91 3.26
C MET A 83 0.30 -8.97 3.79
N ILE A 84 -0.47 -9.61 2.90
CA ILE A 84 -1.36 -10.71 3.29
C ILE A 84 -0.55 -11.85 3.93
N GLN A 85 0.57 -12.22 3.31
CA GLN A 85 1.40 -13.32 3.78
C GLN A 85 2.15 -13.01 5.06
N SER A 86 2.30 -11.73 5.41
CA SER A 86 3.01 -11.33 6.62
C SER A 86 2.30 -11.78 7.90
N GLY A 87 1.00 -11.98 7.85
CA GLY A 87 0.21 -12.34 9.02
C GLY A 87 -0.15 -11.15 9.90
N TYR A 88 0.26 -9.94 9.51
CA TYR A 88 -0.15 -8.75 10.25
C TYR A 88 -1.53 -8.28 9.76
#